data_d6bea09e81d618eb9e365de0e5e6bfb3
#
_entry.id   d6bea09e81d618eb9e365de0e5e6bfb3
#
_cell.length_a   1.000
_cell.length_b   1.000
_cell.length_c   1.000
_cell.angle_alpha   90.00
_cell.angle_beta   90.00
_cell.angle_gamma   90.00
#
_symmetry.space_group_name_H-M   'P 1'
#
loop_
_entity.id
_entity.type
_entity.pdbx_description
1 polymer ?
#
loop_
_entity_poly.entity_id
_entity_poly.type
_entity_poly.pdbx_seq_one_letter_code
_entity_poly.pdbx_strand_id
1 'polypeptide(L)'
;MIDEGLIVKDWRYVDLTFGLIYPNSYKLANSSYTIRLLYYMINAYDRFLCERIFLPEKVKYPASNDHSSINLIRSLENKILPTEFDILGFSVHYENDLKNILWILDKAKIPLIRKERERLQEKEGLIYPLLIAGGSVITSNPLPLSKIFDVFFIGDSEQTLIPFLDKFSDFKLRNRNRDKLFTNIINIENIYIPELNNHPKRGVLKNLDDSPNPIIQTISQSQKEDTIFERNFFVEVNRGCPYQCKFCISSFHNSPFRNKSYINITHLIDEGIQRTHFEKISLIGSCVSSHPKFKDICEHVIMKGKKLSIPSIRLDHITEELIYLFERANMNSITIAPETGSESLRFNLGKKITNQKILEVATKIFESSLRYIKFYFLLGLPSESEVDIQAIINLLKELDEIGFERGALKVNINPFIPKLNTPYGNFVINYLNDNFELLISRFQRLTKELKKIRAVKLKTPPPKELLKSAKLQTLFSLGDTTISKIIIEYYQNGAKYTDFQLAEKSLEFSSTNYLGKIQEGYIPWKI
;
A
#
# COMPACT_ATOMS: atom_id res chain seq x y z
N MET A 1 14.39 5.73 19.27
CA MET A 1 14.81 5.77 17.85
C MET A 1 15.00 7.22 17.48
N ILE A 2 16.15 7.56 16.94
CA ILE A 2 16.41 8.90 16.42
C ILE A 2 16.51 8.76 14.92
N ASP A 3 15.64 9.46 14.18
CA ASP A 3 15.72 9.53 12.73
C ASP A 3 16.56 10.76 12.33
N GLU A 4 17.29 10.67 11.23
CA GLU A 4 17.79 11.86 10.53
C GLU A 4 16.63 12.52 9.75
N GLY A 5 16.77 13.80 9.45
CA GLY A 5 15.77 14.54 8.66
C GLY A 5 14.48 14.85 9.42
N LEU A 6 14.51 14.83 10.75
CA LEU A 6 13.38 15.26 11.56
C LEU A 6 13.22 16.78 11.50
N ILE A 7 11.97 17.21 11.34
CA ILE A 7 11.58 18.61 11.48
C ILE A 7 10.86 18.74 12.81
N VAL A 8 11.52 19.38 13.78
CA VAL A 8 10.97 19.61 15.13
C VAL A 8 10.53 21.05 15.23
N LYS A 9 9.24 21.25 15.49
CA LYS A 9 8.66 22.57 15.77
C LYS A 9 8.01 22.55 17.15
N ASP A 10 7.95 23.70 17.78
CA ASP A 10 7.20 23.85 19.03
C ASP A 10 5.69 23.93 18.71
N TRP A 11 4.94 22.93 19.13
CA TRP A 11 3.52 22.80 18.87
C TRP A 11 2.67 23.96 19.41
N ARG A 12 3.20 24.75 20.36
CA ARG A 12 2.53 25.94 20.93
C ARG A 12 2.49 27.14 19.97
N TYR A 13 3.37 27.16 18.97
CA TYR A 13 3.52 28.26 18.02
C TYR A 13 3.04 27.94 16.61
N VAL A 14 2.34 26.83 16.42
CA VAL A 14 1.74 26.48 15.12
C VAL A 14 0.22 26.66 15.16
N ASP A 15 -0.36 26.99 14.01
CA ASP A 15 -1.81 27.15 13.89
C ASP A 15 -2.53 25.80 13.94
N LEU A 16 -1.88 24.75 13.44
CA LEU A 16 -2.48 23.43 13.27
C LEU A 16 -1.47 22.29 13.50
N THR A 17 -1.92 21.27 14.22
CA THR A 17 -1.18 20.04 14.49
C THR A 17 -1.78 18.86 13.74
N PHE A 18 -0.94 18.10 13.04
CA PHE A 18 -1.32 16.96 12.19
C PHE A 18 -0.61 15.68 12.63
N GLY A 19 -1.36 14.71 13.11
CA GLY A 19 -0.84 13.36 13.40
C GLY A 19 -0.89 12.49 12.15
N LEU A 20 0.24 12.26 11.50
CA LEU A 20 0.35 11.42 10.31
C LEU A 20 0.50 9.95 10.71
N ILE A 21 -0.52 9.16 10.42
CA ILE A 21 -0.61 7.77 10.85
C ILE A 21 -0.41 6.81 9.68
N TYR A 22 0.56 5.92 9.81
CA TYR A 22 0.63 4.71 9.00
C TYR A 22 0.17 3.54 9.89
N PRO A 23 -0.96 2.87 9.55
CA PRO A 23 -1.57 1.90 10.46
C PRO A 23 -0.82 0.55 10.46
N ASN A 24 0.49 0.61 10.63
CA ASN A 24 1.39 -0.54 10.76
C ASN A 24 2.64 -0.15 11.55
N SER A 25 3.57 -1.11 11.75
CA SER A 25 4.80 -0.86 12.50
C SER A 25 5.69 0.18 11.83
N TYR A 26 6.52 0.86 12.63
CA TYR A 26 7.54 1.80 12.14
C TYR A 26 8.40 1.20 11.02
N LYS A 27 8.78 -0.08 11.17
CA LYS A 27 9.59 -0.81 10.19
C LYS A 27 8.96 -0.83 8.78
N LEU A 28 7.65 -1.07 8.69
CA LEU A 28 6.90 -1.01 7.43
C LEU A 28 6.67 0.42 6.96
N ALA A 29 6.31 1.30 7.86
CA ALA A 29 6.01 2.71 7.55
C ALA A 29 7.23 3.47 7.00
N ASN A 30 8.42 3.20 7.53
CA ASN A 30 9.65 3.82 7.05
C ASN A 30 10.04 3.40 5.62
N SER A 31 9.41 2.33 5.10
CA SER A 31 9.50 1.93 3.69
C SER A 31 8.48 2.61 2.77
N SER A 32 7.61 3.46 3.31
CA SER A 32 6.59 4.18 2.54
C SER A 32 7.11 5.55 2.08
N TYR A 33 7.21 5.74 0.76
CA TYR A 33 7.49 7.06 0.18
C TYR A 33 6.41 8.09 0.55
N THR A 34 5.14 7.69 0.56
CA THR A 34 4.01 8.58 0.86
C THR A 34 4.13 9.22 2.25
N ILE A 35 4.58 8.46 3.25
CA ILE A 35 4.78 9.01 4.61
C ILE A 35 5.87 10.09 4.60
N ARG A 36 6.98 9.86 3.89
CA ARG A 36 8.06 10.84 3.78
C ARG A 36 7.64 12.09 3.02
N LEU A 37 6.88 11.89 1.92
CA LEU A 37 6.34 12.99 1.12
C LEU A 37 5.38 13.86 1.93
N LEU A 38 4.38 13.27 2.58
CA LEU A 38 3.38 14.01 3.36
C LEU A 38 4.01 14.71 4.57
N TYR A 39 4.91 14.03 5.28
CA TYR A 39 5.66 14.62 6.40
C TYR A 39 6.46 15.85 5.96
N TYR A 40 7.21 15.73 4.87
CA TYR A 40 7.97 16.85 4.29
C TYR A 40 7.05 17.98 3.84
N MET A 41 5.99 17.65 3.10
CA MET A 41 5.08 18.62 2.50
C MET A 41 4.35 19.47 3.54
N ILE A 42 3.82 18.84 4.60
CA ILE A 42 3.09 19.56 5.66
C ILE A 42 4.06 20.40 6.49
N ASN A 43 5.23 19.85 6.85
CA ASN A 43 6.22 20.55 7.65
C ASN A 43 6.99 21.66 6.90
N ALA A 44 6.86 21.73 5.56
CA ALA A 44 7.40 22.85 4.77
C ALA A 44 6.74 24.20 5.10
N TYR A 45 5.57 24.20 5.73
CA TYR A 45 4.85 25.41 6.16
C TYR A 45 5.05 25.65 7.65
N ASP A 46 5.56 26.81 8.04
CA ASP A 46 5.87 27.13 9.45
C ASP A 46 4.64 27.07 10.36
N ARG A 47 3.47 27.39 9.84
CA ARG A 47 2.19 27.36 10.56
C ARG A 47 1.62 25.97 10.83
N PHE A 48 2.19 24.91 10.26
CA PHE A 48 1.74 23.52 10.44
C PHE A 48 2.82 22.67 11.10
N LEU A 49 2.42 21.77 11.99
CA LEU A 49 3.26 20.74 12.57
C LEU A 49 2.70 19.37 12.20
N CYS A 50 3.49 18.55 11.53
CA CYS A 50 3.18 17.15 11.26
C CYS A 50 4.11 16.24 12.07
N GLU A 51 3.52 15.33 12.84
CA GLU A 51 4.25 14.29 13.57
C GLU A 51 3.72 12.90 13.20
N ARG A 52 4.60 11.90 13.26
CA ARG A 52 4.31 10.55 12.80
C ARG A 52 3.86 9.64 13.93
N ILE A 53 2.87 8.80 13.67
CA ILE A 53 2.34 7.83 14.62
C ILE A 53 2.31 6.46 13.96
N PHE A 54 2.81 5.44 14.66
CA PHE A 54 2.91 4.07 14.17
C PHE A 54 2.41 3.07 15.22
N LEU A 55 2.11 1.86 14.78
CA LEU A 55 1.86 0.75 15.68
C LEU A 55 3.13 0.33 16.41
N PRO A 56 3.03 -0.13 17.65
CA PRO A 56 4.13 -0.84 18.31
C PRO A 56 4.42 -2.16 17.58
N GLU A 57 5.62 -2.70 17.78
CA GLU A 57 6.02 -3.96 17.12
C GLU A 57 5.11 -5.16 17.47
N LYS A 58 4.59 -5.15 18.70
CA LYS A 58 3.68 -6.19 19.18
C LYS A 58 2.32 -5.59 19.49
N VAL A 59 1.33 -5.90 18.65
CA VAL A 59 -0.07 -5.51 18.82
C VAL A 59 -0.84 -6.68 19.41
N LYS A 60 -1.55 -6.42 20.52
CA LYS A 60 -2.56 -7.33 21.06
C LYS A 60 -3.93 -6.73 20.74
N TYR A 61 -4.72 -7.42 19.94
CA TYR A 61 -6.10 -7.04 19.67
C TYR A 61 -6.99 -7.39 20.88
N PRO A 62 -8.15 -6.75 21.05
CA PRO A 62 -9.06 -7.06 22.14
C PRO A 62 -9.36 -8.57 22.13
N ALA A 63 -9.00 -9.25 23.21
CA ALA A 63 -9.54 -10.55 23.52
C ALA A 63 -10.52 -10.29 24.65
N SER A 64 -11.61 -10.99 24.70
CA SER A 64 -12.79 -10.76 25.52
C SER A 64 -12.58 -10.50 27.03
N ASN A 65 -11.35 -10.46 27.56
CA ASN A 65 -11.06 -10.27 28.98
C ASN A 65 -9.71 -9.62 29.31
N ASP A 66 -8.97 -9.00 28.37
CA ASP A 66 -7.66 -8.41 28.70
C ASP A 66 -7.70 -6.88 28.70
N HIS A 67 -7.98 -6.30 29.87
CA HIS A 67 -7.87 -4.85 30.14
C HIS A 67 -6.46 -4.42 30.55
N SER A 68 -5.47 -5.31 30.54
CA SER A 68 -4.12 -5.05 31.02
C SER A 68 -3.18 -4.66 29.89
N SER A 69 -2.88 -3.43 29.80
CA SER A 69 -1.74 -2.68 29.24
C SER A 69 -2.20 -1.51 28.36
N ILE A 70 -2.39 -0.40 29.01
CA ILE A 70 -2.49 0.92 28.36
C ILE A 70 -1.10 1.27 27.83
N ASN A 71 -0.70 0.71 26.69
CA ASN A 71 0.39 1.31 25.93
C ASN A 71 -0.20 2.53 25.22
N LEU A 72 -0.04 3.70 25.84
CA LEU A 72 -0.44 4.97 25.26
C LEU A 72 0.33 5.15 23.95
N ILE A 73 -0.39 5.13 22.83
CA ILE A 73 0.17 5.51 21.54
C ILE A 73 0.53 6.98 21.60
N ARG A 74 1.72 7.30 21.10
CA ARG A 74 2.23 8.68 21.01
C ARG A 74 2.91 8.89 19.67
N SER A 75 2.99 10.14 19.26
CA SER A 75 3.81 10.52 18.11
C SER A 75 5.29 10.15 18.33
N LEU A 76 6.00 9.98 17.21
CA LEU A 76 7.41 9.60 17.27
C LEU A 76 8.30 10.76 17.73
N GLU A 77 8.00 11.97 17.31
CA GLU A 77 8.80 13.17 17.53
C GLU A 77 8.65 13.69 18.97
N ASN A 78 7.59 14.41 19.28
CA ASN A 78 7.40 15.06 20.58
C ASN A 78 6.61 14.24 21.60
N LYS A 79 6.25 12.98 21.29
CA LYS A 79 5.50 12.08 22.16
C LYS A 79 4.10 12.59 22.52
N ILE A 80 3.45 13.31 21.61
CA ILE A 80 2.11 13.86 21.76
C ILE A 80 1.08 12.73 21.67
N LEU A 81 0.02 12.81 22.46
CA LEU A 81 -1.10 11.86 22.38
C LEU A 81 -1.95 12.11 21.12
N PRO A 82 -2.51 11.08 20.48
CA PRO A 82 -3.36 11.28 19.30
C PRO A 82 -4.55 12.22 19.53
N THR A 83 -5.10 12.26 20.74
CA THR A 83 -6.22 13.15 21.12
C THR A 83 -5.83 14.63 21.20
N GLU A 84 -4.55 14.96 21.25
CA GLU A 84 -4.06 16.34 21.34
C GLU A 84 -3.82 16.97 19.97
N PHE A 85 -3.89 16.18 18.88
CA PHE A 85 -3.80 16.69 17.51
C PHE A 85 -5.13 17.29 17.04
N ASP A 86 -5.05 18.28 16.16
CA ASP A 86 -6.22 18.85 15.50
C ASP A 86 -6.79 17.89 14.44
N ILE A 87 -5.90 17.23 13.70
CA ILE A 87 -6.22 16.28 12.65
C ILE A 87 -5.40 15.01 12.83
N LEU A 88 -6.03 13.85 12.64
CA LEU A 88 -5.35 12.58 12.45
C LEU A 88 -5.52 12.11 11.02
N GLY A 89 -4.43 12.09 10.25
CA GLY A 89 -4.41 11.69 8.85
C GLY A 89 -3.84 10.28 8.67
N PHE A 90 -4.66 9.37 8.16
CA PHE A 90 -4.30 7.97 7.96
C PHE A 90 -3.91 7.69 6.51
N SER A 91 -2.71 7.15 6.31
CA SER A 91 -2.21 6.68 5.01
C SER A 91 -2.44 5.18 4.88
N VAL A 92 -3.51 4.77 4.15
CA VAL A 92 -4.02 3.40 4.13
C VAL A 92 -3.69 2.74 2.79
N HIS A 93 -2.83 1.70 2.80
CA HIS A 93 -2.33 1.04 1.60
C HIS A 93 -2.63 -0.46 1.51
N TYR A 94 -3.15 -1.05 2.59
CA TYR A 94 -3.46 -2.47 2.67
C TYR A 94 -4.75 -2.71 3.46
N GLU A 95 -5.70 -3.44 2.90
CA GLU A 95 -7.03 -3.59 3.51
C GLU A 95 -7.00 -4.33 4.84
N ASN A 96 -6.08 -5.28 5.03
CA ASN A 96 -5.97 -5.97 6.31
C ASN A 96 -5.41 -5.11 7.45
N ASP A 97 -4.96 -3.87 7.15
CA ASP A 97 -4.58 -2.89 8.16
C ASP A 97 -5.80 -2.15 8.76
N LEU A 98 -7.02 -2.37 8.24
CA LEU A 98 -8.23 -1.72 8.77
C LEU A 98 -8.45 -2.03 10.26
N LYS A 99 -8.15 -3.24 10.72
CA LYS A 99 -8.16 -3.59 12.14
C LYS A 99 -7.14 -2.80 12.98
N ASN A 100 -6.01 -2.44 12.37
CA ASN A 100 -4.96 -1.63 13.01
C ASN A 100 -5.41 -0.18 13.21
N ILE A 101 -6.19 0.36 12.27
CA ILE A 101 -6.83 1.68 12.41
C ILE A 101 -7.72 1.70 13.65
N LEU A 102 -8.58 0.68 13.80
CA LEU A 102 -9.46 0.57 14.96
C LEU A 102 -8.67 0.42 16.26
N TRP A 103 -7.59 -0.35 16.24
CA TRP A 103 -6.72 -0.50 17.40
C TRP A 103 -6.07 0.84 17.81
N ILE A 104 -5.61 1.65 16.86
CA ILE A 104 -5.04 2.97 17.13
C ILE A 104 -6.08 3.88 17.80
N LEU A 105 -7.29 3.94 17.24
CA LEU A 105 -8.37 4.77 17.77
C LEU A 105 -8.79 4.31 19.19
N ASP A 106 -8.95 3.00 19.38
CA ASP A 106 -9.31 2.41 20.68
C ASP A 106 -8.26 2.72 21.76
N LYS A 107 -6.97 2.51 21.46
CA LYS A 107 -5.88 2.80 22.40
C LYS A 107 -5.67 4.29 22.64
N ALA A 108 -6.04 5.13 21.68
CA ALA A 108 -6.07 6.58 21.83
C ALA A 108 -7.33 7.08 22.58
N LYS A 109 -8.27 6.21 22.98
CA LYS A 109 -9.55 6.59 23.58
C LYS A 109 -10.41 7.48 22.68
N ILE A 110 -10.30 7.30 21.36
CA ILE A 110 -11.12 7.99 20.36
C ILE A 110 -12.25 7.03 19.96
N PRO A 111 -13.52 7.40 20.12
CA PRO A 111 -14.65 6.55 19.74
C PRO A 111 -14.56 6.14 18.27
N LEU A 112 -14.74 4.84 17.99
CA LEU A 112 -14.55 4.26 16.66
C LEU A 112 -15.55 4.82 15.65
N ILE A 113 -16.79 5.05 16.09
CA ILE A 113 -17.88 5.51 15.21
C ILE A 113 -17.92 7.04 15.20
N ARG A 114 -17.92 7.64 14.00
CA ARG A 114 -17.99 9.09 13.80
C ARG A 114 -19.18 9.73 14.56
N LYS A 115 -20.38 9.19 14.39
CA LYS A 115 -21.59 9.72 15.06
C LYS A 115 -21.50 9.71 16.59
N GLU A 116 -20.72 8.81 17.17
CA GLU A 116 -20.50 8.81 18.61
C GLU A 116 -19.59 9.97 19.05
N ARG A 117 -18.55 10.28 18.28
CA ARG A 117 -17.71 11.48 18.52
C ARG A 117 -18.53 12.77 18.44
N GLU A 118 -19.42 12.87 17.45
CA GLU A 118 -20.36 14.00 17.28
C GLU A 118 -21.28 14.14 18.49
N ARG A 119 -21.90 13.05 18.90
CA ARG A 119 -22.80 13.00 20.07
C ARG A 119 -22.09 13.44 21.37
N LEU A 120 -20.86 12.96 21.60
CA LEU A 120 -20.06 13.31 22.77
C LEU A 120 -19.62 14.79 22.73
N GLN A 121 -19.30 15.32 21.56
CA GLN A 121 -19.01 16.73 21.39
C GLN A 121 -20.22 17.61 21.73
N GLU A 122 -21.41 17.25 21.26
CA GLU A 122 -22.64 18.03 21.50
C GLU A 122 -23.09 17.96 22.95
N LYS A 123 -23.04 16.79 23.58
CA LYS A 123 -23.58 16.57 24.94
C LYS A 123 -22.60 16.89 26.06
N GLU A 124 -21.32 16.60 25.84
CA GLU A 124 -20.31 16.63 26.89
C GLU A 124 -19.19 17.65 26.62
N GLY A 125 -19.24 18.32 25.46
CA GLY A 125 -18.20 19.28 25.05
C GLY A 125 -16.86 18.65 24.74
N LEU A 126 -16.78 17.31 24.59
CA LEU A 126 -15.53 16.60 24.29
C LEU A 126 -15.12 16.85 22.84
N ILE A 127 -13.90 17.33 22.64
CA ILE A 127 -13.36 17.62 21.30
C ILE A 127 -12.41 16.51 20.91
N TYR A 128 -12.70 15.87 19.78
CA TYR A 128 -11.83 14.87 19.16
C TYR A 128 -11.17 15.42 17.89
N PRO A 129 -9.97 14.92 17.52
CA PRO A 129 -9.35 15.23 16.23
C PRO A 129 -10.29 14.95 15.06
N LEU A 130 -10.16 15.74 13.99
CA LEU A 130 -10.79 15.37 12.72
C LEU A 130 -10.06 14.17 12.13
N LEU A 131 -10.77 13.09 11.84
CA LEU A 131 -10.19 11.88 11.26
C LEU A 131 -10.27 11.94 9.73
N ILE A 132 -9.12 11.97 9.08
CA ILE A 132 -9.05 11.94 7.62
C ILE A 132 -8.26 10.73 7.13
N ALA A 133 -8.56 10.23 5.94
CA ALA A 133 -7.80 9.13 5.35
C ALA A 133 -7.57 9.32 3.85
N GLY A 134 -6.43 8.79 3.39
CA GLY A 134 -6.03 8.70 1.99
C GLY A 134 -5.21 7.46 1.72
N GLY A 135 -4.72 7.32 0.50
CA GLY A 135 -3.90 6.20 0.06
C GLY A 135 -4.63 5.25 -0.91
N SER A 136 -3.95 4.21 -1.35
CA SER A 136 -4.43 3.34 -2.44
C SER A 136 -5.71 2.57 -2.10
N VAL A 137 -5.90 2.15 -0.85
CA VAL A 137 -7.13 1.48 -0.38
C VAL A 137 -8.29 2.46 -0.41
N ILE A 138 -8.09 3.67 0.09
CA ILE A 138 -9.12 4.72 0.13
C ILE A 138 -9.50 5.16 -1.28
N THR A 139 -8.52 5.36 -2.16
CA THR A 139 -8.77 5.66 -3.58
C THR A 139 -9.57 4.54 -4.25
N SER A 140 -9.26 3.29 -3.95
CA SER A 140 -10.01 2.14 -4.49
C SER A 140 -11.45 2.09 -3.98
N ASN A 141 -11.65 2.24 -2.66
CA ASN A 141 -12.96 2.16 -2.03
C ASN A 141 -12.95 2.75 -0.60
N PRO A 142 -13.50 3.94 -0.35
CA PRO A 142 -13.58 4.52 1.00
C PRO A 142 -14.73 3.96 1.85
N LEU A 143 -15.75 3.32 1.24
CA LEU A 143 -17.02 3.01 1.88
C LEU A 143 -16.92 2.09 3.11
N PRO A 144 -16.04 1.06 3.17
CA PRO A 144 -15.86 0.24 4.35
C PRO A 144 -15.44 1.00 5.61
N LEU A 145 -14.89 2.21 5.45
CA LEU A 145 -14.45 3.08 6.54
C LEU A 145 -15.33 4.32 6.74
N SER A 146 -16.41 4.47 5.96
CA SER A 146 -17.25 5.68 5.93
C SER A 146 -17.97 6.00 7.26
N LYS A 147 -18.15 5.02 8.16
CA LYS A 147 -18.72 5.24 9.51
C LYS A 147 -17.66 5.62 10.55
N ILE A 148 -16.38 5.53 10.18
CA ILE A 148 -15.24 5.76 11.07
C ILE A 148 -14.63 7.14 10.79
N PHE A 149 -14.34 7.47 9.55
CA PHE A 149 -13.68 8.71 9.14
C PHE A 149 -14.65 9.84 8.81
N ASP A 150 -14.16 11.05 8.95
CA ASP A 150 -14.88 12.28 8.67
C ASP A 150 -14.72 12.72 7.21
N VAL A 151 -13.49 12.57 6.68
CA VAL A 151 -13.11 13.01 5.33
C VAL A 151 -12.15 12.01 4.68
N PHE A 152 -12.31 11.80 3.38
CA PHE A 152 -11.40 11.00 2.57
C PHE A 152 -10.83 11.79 1.40
N PHE A 153 -9.54 11.56 1.13
CA PHE A 153 -8.86 12.06 -0.06
C PHE A 153 -8.78 10.94 -1.10
N ILE A 154 -9.38 11.17 -2.27
CA ILE A 154 -9.49 10.18 -3.35
C ILE A 154 -8.48 10.52 -4.45
N GLY A 155 -7.43 9.71 -4.61
CA GLY A 155 -6.34 9.92 -5.56
C GLY A 155 -5.21 10.78 -5.03
N ASP A 156 -4.56 11.54 -5.93
CA ASP A 156 -3.43 12.41 -5.60
C ASP A 156 -3.91 13.61 -4.78
N SER A 157 -3.21 13.97 -3.72
CA SER A 157 -3.62 15.02 -2.78
C SER A 157 -2.64 16.19 -2.66
N GLU A 158 -1.56 16.20 -3.42
CA GLU A 158 -0.51 17.22 -3.32
C GLU A 158 -1.03 18.65 -3.54
N GLN A 159 -1.99 18.83 -4.44
CA GLN A 159 -2.57 20.14 -4.72
C GLN A 159 -3.76 20.53 -3.82
N THR A 160 -4.29 19.56 -3.05
CA THR A 160 -5.54 19.75 -2.30
C THR A 160 -5.36 19.68 -0.78
N LEU A 161 -4.32 18.97 -0.31
CA LEU A 161 -4.10 18.79 1.13
C LEU A 161 -3.77 20.12 1.82
N ILE A 162 -2.84 20.91 1.30
CA ILE A 162 -2.47 22.20 1.93
C ILE A 162 -3.66 23.19 1.91
N PRO A 163 -4.38 23.40 0.79
CA PRO A 163 -5.62 24.19 0.81
C PRO A 163 -6.68 23.69 1.79
N PHE A 164 -6.77 22.37 2.00
CA PHE A 164 -7.65 21.81 3.02
C PHE A 164 -7.18 22.18 4.44
N LEU A 165 -5.89 22.05 4.72
CA LEU A 165 -5.31 22.42 6.03
C LEU A 165 -5.49 23.91 6.33
N ASP A 166 -5.32 24.79 5.33
CA ASP A 166 -5.57 26.22 5.45
C ASP A 166 -7.02 26.51 5.84
N LYS A 167 -7.99 25.92 5.11
CA LYS A 167 -9.42 26.08 5.43
C LYS A 167 -9.77 25.54 6.81
N PHE A 168 -9.16 24.43 7.22
CA PHE A 168 -9.37 23.86 8.55
C PHE A 168 -8.77 24.73 9.64
N SER A 169 -7.57 25.28 9.45
CA SER A 169 -6.94 26.22 10.39
C SER A 169 -7.80 27.46 10.59
N ASP A 170 -8.32 28.07 9.51
CA ASP A 170 -9.24 29.22 9.60
C ASP A 170 -10.53 28.87 10.34
N PHE A 171 -11.07 27.67 10.12
CA PHE A 171 -12.23 27.18 10.83
C PHE A 171 -11.96 27.02 12.34
N LYS A 172 -10.83 26.42 12.72
CA LYS A 172 -10.40 26.22 14.11
C LYS A 172 -10.35 27.56 14.88
N LEU A 173 -9.83 28.61 14.24
CA LEU A 173 -9.68 29.93 14.82
C LEU A 173 -11.01 30.69 15.00
N ARG A 174 -12.00 30.48 14.10
CA ARG A 174 -13.19 31.32 14.04
C ARG A 174 -14.44 30.70 14.66
N ASN A 175 -14.66 29.40 14.49
CA ASN A 175 -15.93 28.82 14.95
C ASN A 175 -15.97 27.30 14.73
N ARG A 176 -15.86 26.50 15.74
CA ARG A 176 -15.79 25.02 15.67
C ARG A 176 -17.10 24.32 15.24
N ASN A 177 -17.91 24.95 14.38
CA ASN A 177 -19.12 24.31 13.82
C ASN A 177 -18.76 23.44 12.62
N ARG A 178 -18.96 22.15 12.75
CA ARG A 178 -18.60 21.10 11.79
C ARG A 178 -19.31 21.22 10.45
N ASP A 179 -20.57 21.62 10.43
CA ASP A 179 -21.35 21.84 9.20
C ASP A 179 -20.75 22.94 8.34
N LYS A 180 -20.28 24.01 9.00
CA LYS A 180 -19.58 25.10 8.30
C LYS A 180 -18.24 24.65 7.73
N LEU A 181 -17.52 23.77 8.42
CA LEU A 181 -16.30 23.18 7.87
C LEU A 181 -16.62 22.40 6.59
N PHE A 182 -17.57 21.48 6.65
CA PHE A 182 -17.91 20.63 5.53
C PHE A 182 -18.42 21.45 4.32
N THR A 183 -19.21 22.47 4.55
CA THR A 183 -19.64 23.42 3.50
C THR A 183 -18.44 24.11 2.84
N ASN A 184 -17.40 24.44 3.59
CA ASN A 184 -16.22 25.13 3.06
C ASN A 184 -15.27 24.21 2.29
N ILE A 185 -15.19 22.94 2.64
CA ILE A 185 -14.25 21.99 2.03
C ILE A 185 -14.87 21.13 0.92
N ILE A 186 -16.20 21.03 0.81
CA ILE A 186 -16.88 20.19 -0.18
C ILE A 186 -16.49 20.50 -1.64
N ASN A 187 -16.10 21.76 -1.90
CA ASN A 187 -15.68 22.20 -3.23
C ASN A 187 -14.22 21.82 -3.58
N ILE A 188 -13.50 21.15 -2.69
CA ILE A 188 -12.18 20.57 -3.01
C ILE A 188 -12.43 19.28 -3.80
N GLU A 189 -11.95 19.22 -5.04
CA GLU A 189 -12.40 18.24 -6.05
C GLU A 189 -12.31 16.77 -5.60
N ASN A 190 -11.27 16.40 -4.86
CA ASN A 190 -10.98 14.99 -4.50
C ASN A 190 -11.36 14.62 -3.06
N ILE A 191 -12.19 15.43 -2.42
CA ILE A 191 -12.65 15.16 -1.05
C ILE A 191 -14.02 14.47 -1.06
N TYR A 192 -14.06 13.29 -0.42
CA TYR A 192 -15.29 12.59 -0.08
C TYR A 192 -15.64 12.80 1.39
N ILE A 193 -16.83 13.30 1.66
CA ILE A 193 -17.40 13.51 3.00
C ILE A 193 -18.58 12.56 3.16
N PRO A 194 -18.44 11.46 3.92
CA PRO A 194 -19.50 10.44 4.03
C PRO A 194 -20.83 10.98 4.54
N GLU A 195 -20.79 12.00 5.37
CA GLU A 195 -22.00 12.65 5.91
C GLU A 195 -22.84 13.32 4.82
N LEU A 196 -22.18 13.94 3.86
CA LEU A 196 -22.82 14.62 2.74
C LEU A 196 -23.06 13.70 1.54
N ASN A 197 -22.50 12.49 1.57
CA ASN A 197 -22.56 11.51 0.49
C ASN A 197 -22.27 12.11 -0.90
N ASN A 198 -21.30 13.04 -0.96
CA ASN A 198 -20.89 13.67 -2.20
C ASN A 198 -20.11 12.69 -3.09
N HIS A 199 -20.03 12.99 -4.37
CA HIS A 199 -19.29 12.20 -5.36
C HIS A 199 -18.07 12.97 -5.86
N PRO A 200 -16.91 12.84 -5.21
CA PRO A 200 -15.70 13.56 -5.61
C PRO A 200 -15.14 13.03 -6.93
N LYS A 201 -14.47 13.90 -7.67
CA LYS A 201 -13.58 13.45 -8.73
C LYS A 201 -12.28 12.92 -8.11
N ARG A 202 -11.70 11.89 -8.71
CA ARG A 202 -10.38 11.43 -8.29
C ARG A 202 -9.33 12.50 -8.58
N GLY A 203 -8.56 12.89 -7.56
CA GLY A 203 -7.42 13.78 -7.72
C GLY A 203 -6.35 13.18 -8.64
N VAL A 204 -5.87 13.99 -9.57
CA VAL A 204 -4.81 13.61 -10.52
C VAL A 204 -3.83 14.76 -10.67
N LEU A 205 -2.63 14.60 -10.14
CA LEU A 205 -1.54 15.52 -10.39
C LEU A 205 -1.08 15.35 -11.85
N LYS A 206 -1.45 16.29 -12.72
CA LYS A 206 -1.24 16.16 -14.18
C LYS A 206 0.24 16.14 -14.55
N ASN A 207 1.02 17.04 -13.99
CA ASN A 207 2.48 17.09 -14.15
C ASN A 207 3.13 16.57 -12.86
N LEU A 208 3.88 15.47 -12.94
CA LEU A 208 4.51 14.88 -11.75
C LEU A 208 5.70 15.71 -11.22
N ASP A 209 6.19 16.65 -12.02
CA ASP A 209 7.22 17.61 -11.58
C ASP A 209 6.68 18.63 -10.57
N ASP A 210 5.34 18.83 -10.52
CA ASP A 210 4.69 19.69 -9.54
C ASP A 210 4.53 19.01 -8.16
N SER A 211 4.83 17.69 -8.06
CA SER A 211 4.87 17.01 -6.76
C SER A 211 6.04 17.53 -5.94
N PRO A 212 5.85 17.86 -4.66
CA PRO A 212 6.94 18.25 -3.80
C PRO A 212 8.07 17.21 -3.80
N ASN A 213 9.30 17.69 -3.82
CA ASN A 213 10.49 16.83 -3.77
C ASN A 213 10.99 16.75 -2.32
N PRO A 214 10.81 15.63 -1.61
CA PRO A 214 11.32 15.48 -0.25
C PRO A 214 12.85 15.32 -0.27
N ILE A 215 13.57 16.44 -0.39
CA ILE A 215 15.03 16.50 -0.40
C ILE A 215 15.64 16.16 0.97
N ILE A 216 14.86 16.33 2.03
CA ILE A 216 15.17 15.85 3.38
C ILE A 216 14.16 14.75 3.69
N GLN A 217 14.64 13.54 3.87
CA GLN A 217 13.79 12.40 4.19
C GLN A 217 14.13 11.86 5.57
N THR A 218 13.09 11.40 6.28
CA THR A 218 13.28 10.74 7.57
C THR A 218 13.90 9.36 7.34
N ILE A 219 15.15 9.20 7.81
CA ILE A 219 15.91 7.94 7.67
C ILE A 219 16.30 7.48 9.07
N SER A 220 15.97 6.21 9.40
CA SER A 220 16.33 5.62 10.68
C SER A 220 17.84 5.59 10.88
N GLN A 221 18.31 6.02 12.03
CA GLN A 221 19.71 5.86 12.46
C GLN A 221 19.99 4.49 13.08
N SER A 222 18.96 3.71 13.39
CA SER A 222 19.14 2.41 13.99
C SER A 222 19.71 1.39 13.01
N GLN A 223 20.41 0.38 13.55
CA GLN A 223 21.03 -0.67 12.75
C GLN A 223 20.00 -1.51 12.00
N LYS A 224 20.46 -2.31 11.03
CA LYS A 224 19.71 -3.13 10.05
C LYS A 224 18.42 -3.83 10.51
N GLU A 225 18.22 -4.01 11.81
CA GLU A 225 17.07 -4.76 12.34
C GLU A 225 15.76 -3.96 12.35
N ASP A 226 15.83 -2.63 12.35
CA ASP A 226 14.65 -1.75 12.50
C ASP A 226 14.05 -1.24 11.19
N THR A 227 14.61 -1.61 10.04
CA THR A 227 14.11 -1.19 8.73
C THR A 227 14.08 -2.34 7.73
N ILE A 228 13.07 -2.35 6.83
CA ILE A 228 13.00 -3.32 5.73
C ILE A 228 14.05 -3.01 4.67
N PHE A 229 14.31 -1.74 4.45
CA PHE A 229 15.20 -1.22 3.42
C PHE A 229 16.28 -0.37 4.03
N GLU A 230 17.23 -0.82 4.73
CA GLU A 230 18.45 -0.10 5.17
C GLU A 230 18.34 1.46 5.09
N ARG A 231 19.42 2.20 5.15
CA ARG A 231 19.46 3.67 4.97
C ARG A 231 19.20 4.04 3.51
N ASN A 232 17.93 4.21 3.18
CA ASN A 232 17.43 4.31 1.81
C ASN A 232 16.79 5.67 1.54
N PHE A 233 17.20 6.32 0.46
CA PHE A 233 16.59 7.53 -0.06
C PHE A 233 15.62 7.16 -1.19
N PHE A 234 14.38 7.60 -1.11
CA PHE A 234 13.36 7.29 -2.10
C PHE A 234 13.22 8.40 -3.14
N VAL A 235 13.16 8.02 -4.39
CA VAL A 235 12.99 8.91 -5.53
C VAL A 235 11.81 8.44 -6.36
N GLU A 236 10.74 9.22 -6.40
CA GLU A 236 9.60 8.92 -7.27
C GLU A 236 9.97 9.22 -8.72
N VAL A 237 9.83 8.21 -9.57
CA VAL A 237 10.18 8.26 -11.00
C VAL A 237 8.93 8.42 -11.86
N ASN A 238 7.87 7.67 -11.51
CA ASN A 238 6.61 7.72 -12.23
C ASN A 238 5.43 7.30 -11.36
N ARG A 239 4.24 7.65 -11.82
CA ARG A 239 2.96 7.29 -11.21
C ARG A 239 1.99 6.80 -12.29
N GLY A 240 1.19 5.78 -11.93
CA GLY A 240 0.39 5.04 -12.89
C GLY A 240 1.24 4.01 -13.67
N CYS A 241 0.61 3.30 -14.60
CA CYS A 241 1.27 2.28 -15.41
C CYS A 241 0.73 2.33 -16.84
N PRO A 242 1.59 2.30 -17.89
CA PRO A 242 1.12 2.33 -19.28
C PRO A 242 0.49 1.01 -19.72
N TYR A 243 0.66 -0.07 -18.95
CA TYR A 243 0.12 -1.39 -19.24
C TYR A 243 -1.23 -1.56 -18.53
N GLN A 244 -2.18 -2.16 -19.22
CA GLN A 244 -3.54 -2.35 -18.71
C GLN A 244 -3.77 -3.80 -18.24
N CYS A 245 -2.95 -4.29 -17.30
CA CYS A 245 -3.17 -5.59 -16.69
C CYS A 245 -4.51 -5.59 -15.95
N LYS A 246 -5.42 -6.48 -16.33
CA LYS A 246 -6.85 -6.46 -15.93
C LYS A 246 -7.11 -6.57 -14.41
N PHE A 247 -6.12 -7.01 -13.65
CA PHE A 247 -6.19 -7.17 -12.19
C PHE A 247 -5.56 -6.02 -11.39
N CYS A 248 -4.82 -5.11 -12.05
CA CYS A 248 -3.87 -4.24 -11.38
C CYS A 248 -4.45 -2.85 -11.10
N ILE A 249 -4.54 -2.47 -9.82
CA ILE A 249 -5.01 -1.14 -9.41
C ILE A 249 -4.13 0.00 -9.96
N SER A 250 -2.81 -0.20 -10.06
CA SER A 250 -1.90 0.85 -10.56
C SER A 250 -2.20 1.26 -12.00
N SER A 251 -2.75 0.34 -12.81
CA SER A 251 -3.13 0.63 -14.19
C SER A 251 -4.41 1.47 -14.31
N PHE A 252 -5.32 1.33 -13.35
CA PHE A 252 -6.65 1.96 -13.39
C PHE A 252 -6.79 3.11 -12.39
N HIS A 253 -6.41 2.88 -11.12
CA HIS A 253 -6.60 3.89 -10.07
C HIS A 253 -5.58 5.03 -10.14
N ASN A 254 -4.37 4.77 -10.65
CA ASN A 254 -3.32 5.78 -10.78
C ASN A 254 -3.14 6.29 -12.23
N SER A 255 -4.08 5.96 -13.12
CA SER A 255 -4.10 6.48 -14.50
C SER A 255 -4.32 8.02 -14.50
N PRO A 256 -3.77 8.76 -15.48
CA PRO A 256 -2.87 8.33 -16.53
C PRO A 256 -1.45 8.02 -16.05
N PHE A 257 -0.65 7.34 -16.88
CA PHE A 257 0.78 7.17 -16.65
C PHE A 257 1.50 8.50 -16.81
N ARG A 258 2.29 8.88 -15.81
CA ARG A 258 3.04 10.15 -15.76
C ARG A 258 4.45 9.89 -15.26
N ASN A 259 5.42 10.56 -15.90
CA ASN A 259 6.81 10.52 -15.49
C ASN A 259 7.21 11.85 -14.84
N LYS A 260 8.05 11.78 -13.81
CA LYS A 260 8.82 12.93 -13.35
C LYS A 260 9.96 13.17 -14.37
N SER A 261 10.29 14.41 -14.66
CA SER A 261 11.38 14.70 -15.61
C SER A 261 12.72 14.20 -15.10
N TYR A 262 13.60 13.82 -16.03
CA TYR A 262 14.98 13.42 -15.73
C TYR A 262 15.72 14.49 -14.91
N ILE A 263 15.52 15.76 -15.26
CA ILE A 263 16.16 16.91 -14.60
C ILE A 263 15.72 16.97 -13.13
N ASN A 264 14.43 16.85 -12.85
CA ASN A 264 13.93 16.87 -11.48
C ASN A 264 14.38 15.64 -10.66
N ILE A 265 14.45 14.47 -11.30
CA ILE A 265 14.94 13.25 -10.63
C ILE A 265 16.42 13.43 -10.25
N THR A 266 17.28 13.86 -11.17
CA THR A 266 18.72 14.04 -10.90
C THR A 266 18.97 15.16 -9.90
N HIS A 267 18.23 16.27 -9.99
CA HIS A 267 18.30 17.35 -9.00
C HIS A 267 17.92 16.85 -7.59
N LEU A 268 16.82 16.09 -7.46
CA LEU A 268 16.40 15.50 -6.18
C LEU A 268 17.48 14.57 -5.59
N ILE A 269 18.12 13.76 -6.43
CA ILE A 269 19.22 12.87 -6.02
C ILE A 269 20.40 13.70 -5.52
N ASP A 270 20.81 14.72 -6.26
CA ASP A 270 21.99 15.53 -5.96
C ASP A 270 21.79 16.37 -4.69
N GLU A 271 20.65 17.03 -4.56
CA GLU A 271 20.28 17.75 -3.34
C GLU A 271 20.13 16.82 -2.12
N GLY A 272 19.52 15.64 -2.32
CA GLY A 272 19.37 14.66 -1.27
C GLY A 272 20.72 14.17 -0.73
N ILE A 273 21.70 13.94 -1.59
CA ILE A 273 23.06 13.53 -1.20
C ILE A 273 23.77 14.60 -0.35
N GLN A 274 23.52 15.88 -0.64
CA GLN A 274 24.12 16.98 0.13
C GLN A 274 23.49 17.16 1.52
N ARG A 275 22.20 16.82 1.66
CA ARG A 275 21.42 17.16 2.86
C ARG A 275 21.14 15.97 3.79
N THR A 276 21.23 14.74 3.28
CA THR A 276 20.87 13.54 4.03
C THR A 276 21.91 12.46 3.81
N HIS A 277 22.32 11.79 4.88
CA HIS A 277 23.29 10.70 4.78
C HIS A 277 22.59 9.37 4.52
N PHE A 278 22.77 8.79 3.34
CA PHE A 278 22.21 7.49 2.93
C PHE A 278 23.18 6.72 2.01
N GLU A 279 23.02 5.40 1.98
CA GLU A 279 23.86 4.51 1.17
C GLU A 279 23.20 4.11 -0.14
N LYS A 280 21.88 4.06 -0.16
CA LYS A 280 21.09 3.47 -1.24
C LYS A 280 20.01 4.42 -1.73
N ILE A 281 19.77 4.43 -3.03
CA ILE A 281 18.64 5.11 -3.67
C ILE A 281 17.65 4.06 -4.16
N SER A 282 16.40 4.19 -3.75
CA SER A 282 15.30 3.39 -4.28
C SER A 282 14.44 4.21 -5.22
N LEU A 283 14.35 3.75 -6.45
CA LEU A 283 13.45 4.32 -7.45
C LEU A 283 12.02 3.84 -7.18
N ILE A 284 11.08 4.77 -7.01
CA ILE A 284 9.69 4.48 -6.69
C ILE A 284 8.80 4.78 -7.90
N GLY A 285 7.88 3.87 -8.19
CA GLY A 285 6.90 4.02 -9.26
C GLY A 285 6.18 2.71 -9.55
N SER A 286 5.04 2.80 -10.23
CA SER A 286 4.26 1.61 -10.61
C SER A 286 4.96 0.77 -11.69
N CYS A 287 5.74 1.42 -12.55
CA CYS A 287 6.55 0.78 -13.59
C CYS A 287 7.77 1.66 -13.91
N VAL A 288 8.76 1.66 -13.01
CA VAL A 288 9.94 2.55 -13.11
C VAL A 288 10.71 2.37 -14.41
N SER A 289 10.80 1.13 -14.91
CA SER A 289 11.48 0.81 -16.17
C SER A 289 10.77 1.32 -17.44
N SER A 290 9.55 1.85 -17.32
CA SER A 290 8.85 2.53 -18.44
C SER A 290 9.21 4.01 -18.56
N HIS A 291 10.06 4.54 -17.70
CA HIS A 291 10.54 5.91 -17.84
C HIS A 291 11.47 6.02 -19.06
N PRO A 292 11.27 6.99 -19.98
CA PRO A 292 12.09 7.10 -21.21
C PRO A 292 13.60 7.21 -20.95
N LYS A 293 13.97 7.80 -19.80
CA LYS A 293 15.36 7.99 -19.36
C LYS A 293 15.74 7.05 -18.20
N PHE A 294 15.10 5.87 -18.10
CA PHE A 294 15.34 4.95 -16.99
C PHE A 294 16.80 4.54 -16.83
N LYS A 295 17.45 4.24 -17.94
CA LYS A 295 18.86 3.89 -17.98
C LYS A 295 19.75 5.05 -17.50
N ASP A 296 19.52 6.26 -18.04
CA ASP A 296 20.28 7.46 -17.66
C ASP A 296 20.15 7.76 -16.16
N ILE A 297 18.94 7.52 -15.59
CA ILE A 297 18.68 7.66 -14.14
C ILE A 297 19.52 6.64 -13.35
N CYS A 298 19.55 5.37 -13.79
CA CYS A 298 20.36 4.34 -13.13
C CYS A 298 21.86 4.69 -13.18
N GLU A 299 22.35 5.14 -14.33
CA GLU A 299 23.74 5.57 -14.49
C GLU A 299 24.07 6.75 -13.57
N HIS A 300 23.18 7.74 -13.47
CA HIS A 300 23.38 8.88 -12.56
C HIS A 300 23.55 8.42 -11.10
N VAL A 301 22.69 7.50 -10.62
CA VAL A 301 22.81 6.92 -9.27
C VAL A 301 24.17 6.24 -9.07
N ILE A 302 24.62 5.45 -10.06
CA ILE A 302 25.90 4.73 -10.01
C ILE A 302 27.08 5.70 -9.99
N MET A 303 27.06 6.74 -10.84
CA MET A 303 28.11 7.77 -10.89
C MET A 303 28.24 8.55 -9.57
N LYS A 304 27.14 8.70 -8.80
CA LYS A 304 27.16 9.29 -7.46
C LYS A 304 27.67 8.33 -6.37
N GLY A 305 28.12 7.13 -6.74
CA GLY A 305 28.65 6.14 -5.79
C GLY A 305 27.59 5.53 -4.86
N LYS A 306 26.30 5.61 -5.22
CA LYS A 306 25.20 5.09 -4.41
C LYS A 306 24.74 3.72 -4.92
N LYS A 307 24.31 2.87 -3.98
CA LYS A 307 23.66 1.59 -4.32
C LYS A 307 22.28 1.86 -4.92
N LEU A 308 21.92 1.10 -5.94
CA LEU A 308 20.61 1.19 -6.60
C LEU A 308 19.65 0.14 -6.07
N SER A 309 18.40 0.52 -5.87
CA SER A 309 17.30 -0.40 -5.54
C SER A 309 16.11 -0.14 -6.46
N ILE A 310 15.61 -1.19 -7.09
CA ILE A 310 14.47 -1.15 -8.00
C ILE A 310 13.46 -2.18 -7.52
N PRO A 311 12.17 -1.79 -7.26
CA PRO A 311 11.19 -2.69 -6.63
C PRO A 311 10.82 -3.87 -7.54
N SER A 312 10.60 -3.61 -8.82
CA SER A 312 10.34 -4.62 -9.86
C SER A 312 10.63 -4.03 -11.23
N ILE A 313 10.98 -4.89 -12.15
CA ILE A 313 11.24 -4.53 -13.54
C ILE A 313 10.33 -5.37 -14.42
N ARG A 314 9.79 -4.72 -15.42
CA ARG A 314 9.05 -5.43 -16.43
C ARG A 314 10.02 -6.23 -17.31
N LEU A 315 9.72 -7.50 -17.50
CA LEU A 315 10.64 -8.46 -18.11
C LEU A 315 11.03 -8.10 -19.55
N ASP A 316 10.09 -7.55 -20.33
CA ASP A 316 10.30 -7.10 -21.70
C ASP A 316 11.21 -5.86 -21.80
N HIS A 317 11.49 -5.18 -20.69
CA HIS A 317 12.44 -4.06 -20.63
C HIS A 317 13.87 -4.51 -20.28
N ILE A 318 14.07 -5.77 -19.87
CA ILE A 318 15.40 -6.26 -19.48
C ILE A 318 16.24 -6.54 -20.74
N THR A 319 17.28 -5.72 -20.92
CA THR A 319 18.30 -5.84 -21.97
C THR A 319 19.64 -6.23 -21.35
N GLU A 320 20.61 -6.69 -22.14
CA GLU A 320 21.98 -6.97 -21.70
C GLU A 320 22.63 -5.73 -21.07
N GLU A 321 22.44 -4.59 -21.71
CA GLU A 321 22.95 -3.32 -21.25
C GLU A 321 22.40 -2.93 -19.87
N LEU A 322 21.11 -3.24 -19.60
CA LEU A 322 20.50 -2.99 -18.30
C LEU A 322 21.01 -3.99 -17.25
N ILE A 323 21.23 -5.25 -17.62
CA ILE A 323 21.85 -6.25 -16.75
C ILE A 323 23.25 -5.77 -16.35
N TYR A 324 24.06 -5.31 -17.30
CA TYR A 324 25.38 -4.76 -17.03
C TYR A 324 25.36 -3.56 -16.06
N LEU A 325 24.36 -2.67 -16.19
CA LEU A 325 24.17 -1.57 -15.24
C LEU A 325 23.85 -2.08 -13.83
N PHE A 326 23.03 -3.12 -13.72
CA PHE A 326 22.69 -3.71 -12.43
C PHE A 326 23.89 -4.40 -11.77
N GLU A 327 24.79 -5.01 -12.55
CA GLU A 327 26.06 -5.55 -12.07
C GLU A 327 26.94 -4.43 -11.49
N ARG A 328 27.12 -3.34 -12.23
CA ARG A 328 27.85 -2.14 -11.76
C ARG A 328 27.23 -1.51 -10.51
N ALA A 329 25.90 -1.59 -10.36
CA ALA A 329 25.18 -1.14 -9.16
C ALA A 329 25.28 -2.15 -7.98
N ASN A 330 26.03 -3.24 -8.12
CA ASN A 330 26.12 -4.33 -7.15
C ASN A 330 24.75 -4.90 -6.73
N MET A 331 23.81 -4.99 -7.68
CA MET A 331 22.53 -5.64 -7.44
C MET A 331 22.70 -7.15 -7.43
N ASN A 332 22.10 -7.83 -6.46
CA ASN A 332 22.20 -9.30 -6.33
C ASN A 332 20.96 -10.02 -6.88
N SER A 333 19.88 -9.32 -7.17
CA SER A 333 18.62 -9.95 -7.57
C SER A 333 17.74 -9.04 -8.41
N ILE A 334 16.99 -9.65 -9.32
CA ILE A 334 15.92 -9.02 -10.08
C ILE A 334 14.59 -9.62 -9.66
N THR A 335 13.53 -8.79 -9.63
CA THR A 335 12.16 -9.22 -9.36
C THR A 335 11.34 -9.17 -10.65
N ILE A 336 10.74 -10.29 -11.00
CA ILE A 336 9.93 -10.50 -12.21
C ILE A 336 8.58 -11.07 -11.78
N ALA A 337 7.50 -10.58 -12.38
CA ALA A 337 6.15 -11.07 -12.11
C ALA A 337 5.51 -11.64 -13.40
N PRO A 338 5.67 -12.94 -13.71
CA PRO A 338 4.96 -13.56 -14.82
C PRO A 338 3.46 -13.69 -14.57
N GLU A 339 3.04 -13.72 -13.30
CA GLU A 339 1.69 -13.95 -12.75
C GLU A 339 1.20 -15.39 -12.94
N THR A 340 1.45 -16.02 -14.08
CA THR A 340 1.12 -17.42 -14.40
C THR A 340 2.18 -18.04 -15.31
N GLY A 341 2.28 -19.38 -15.31
CA GLY A 341 3.15 -20.12 -16.24
C GLY A 341 2.56 -20.26 -17.65
N SER A 342 1.23 -20.14 -17.76
CA SER A 342 0.50 -20.26 -19.03
C SER A 342 0.59 -18.95 -19.82
N GLU A 343 1.14 -19.03 -21.03
CA GLU A 343 1.28 -17.89 -21.92
C GLU A 343 -0.08 -17.35 -22.38
N SER A 344 -1.04 -18.23 -22.70
CA SER A 344 -2.38 -17.85 -23.11
C SER A 344 -3.14 -17.13 -22.00
N LEU A 345 -3.06 -17.64 -20.75
CA LEU A 345 -3.67 -16.99 -19.59
C LEU A 345 -2.99 -15.66 -19.32
N ARG A 346 -1.66 -15.58 -19.41
CA ARG A 346 -0.88 -14.34 -19.25
C ARG A 346 -1.30 -13.26 -20.24
N PHE A 347 -1.52 -13.64 -21.50
CA PHE A 347 -2.00 -12.71 -22.53
C PHE A 347 -3.43 -12.23 -22.24
N ASN A 348 -4.28 -13.12 -21.76
CA ASN A 348 -5.64 -12.76 -21.32
C ASN A 348 -5.64 -11.76 -20.15
N LEU A 349 -4.66 -11.83 -19.24
CA LEU A 349 -4.46 -10.85 -18.18
C LEU A 349 -4.04 -9.45 -18.70
N GLY A 350 -3.72 -9.30 -19.98
CA GLY A 350 -3.16 -8.09 -20.58
C GLY A 350 -1.63 -7.97 -20.45
N LYS A 351 -0.94 -9.09 -20.12
CA LYS A 351 0.51 -9.13 -19.94
C LYS A 351 1.18 -9.94 -21.04
N LYS A 352 1.47 -9.28 -22.16
CA LYS A 352 1.98 -9.90 -23.40
C LYS A 352 3.47 -10.25 -23.31
N ILE A 353 3.81 -11.25 -22.48
CA ILE A 353 5.17 -11.77 -22.27
C ILE A 353 5.15 -13.27 -22.57
N THR A 354 6.02 -13.75 -23.46
CA THR A 354 6.13 -15.17 -23.82
C THR A 354 7.02 -15.93 -22.84
N ASN A 355 6.85 -17.26 -22.75
CA ASN A 355 7.75 -18.11 -21.95
C ASN A 355 9.16 -18.10 -22.51
N GLN A 356 9.30 -18.10 -23.85
CA GLN A 356 10.60 -17.95 -24.50
C GLN A 356 11.33 -16.69 -24.01
N LYS A 357 10.63 -15.54 -23.93
CA LYS A 357 11.23 -14.30 -23.41
C LYS A 357 11.63 -14.39 -21.95
N ILE A 358 10.88 -15.14 -21.13
CA ILE A 358 11.24 -15.39 -19.72
C ILE A 358 12.55 -16.19 -19.64
N LEU A 359 12.68 -17.25 -20.46
CA LEU A 359 13.86 -18.10 -20.50
C LEU A 359 15.09 -17.34 -21.03
N GLU A 360 14.94 -16.57 -22.13
CA GLU A 360 16.01 -15.71 -22.67
C GLU A 360 16.58 -14.75 -21.62
N VAL A 361 15.69 -14.06 -20.91
CA VAL A 361 16.11 -13.11 -19.86
C VAL A 361 16.75 -13.85 -18.68
N ALA A 362 16.20 -14.99 -18.29
CA ALA A 362 16.77 -15.81 -17.21
C ALA A 362 18.17 -16.32 -17.57
N THR A 363 18.40 -16.74 -18.80
CA THR A 363 19.73 -17.17 -19.30
C THR A 363 20.75 -16.01 -19.21
N LYS A 364 20.38 -14.81 -19.67
CA LYS A 364 21.25 -13.64 -19.55
C LYS A 364 21.56 -13.26 -18.09
N ILE A 365 20.58 -13.42 -17.19
CA ILE A 365 20.80 -13.21 -15.76
C ILE A 365 21.73 -14.28 -15.19
N PHE A 366 21.58 -15.54 -15.62
CA PHE A 366 22.46 -16.63 -15.20
C PHE A 366 23.94 -16.41 -15.63
N GLU A 367 24.16 -15.87 -16.82
CA GLU A 367 25.49 -15.52 -17.35
C GLU A 367 26.11 -14.27 -16.69
N SER A 368 25.33 -13.52 -15.92
CA SER A 368 25.75 -12.30 -15.23
C SER A 368 26.20 -12.55 -13.78
N SER A 369 26.62 -11.52 -13.07
CA SER A 369 26.92 -11.58 -11.63
C SER A 369 25.69 -11.56 -10.73
N LEU A 370 24.49 -11.41 -11.29
CA LEU A 370 23.22 -11.45 -10.56
C LEU A 370 22.91 -12.89 -10.12
N ARG A 371 22.67 -13.10 -8.81
CA ARG A 371 22.57 -14.44 -8.24
C ARG A 371 21.16 -14.97 -8.06
N TYR A 372 20.15 -14.07 -8.03
CA TYR A 372 18.79 -14.45 -7.67
C TYR A 372 17.77 -13.82 -8.59
N ILE A 373 16.76 -14.63 -8.96
CA ILE A 373 15.53 -14.12 -9.59
C ILE A 373 14.38 -14.35 -8.60
N LYS A 374 13.59 -13.30 -8.35
CA LYS A 374 12.36 -13.40 -7.57
C LYS A 374 11.17 -13.44 -8.51
N PHE A 375 10.42 -14.54 -8.48
CA PHE A 375 9.22 -14.72 -9.27
C PHE A 375 7.97 -14.54 -8.41
N TYR A 376 6.99 -13.82 -8.97
CA TYR A 376 5.66 -13.69 -8.40
C TYR A 376 4.62 -14.33 -9.31
N PHE A 377 3.80 -15.20 -8.70
CA PHE A 377 2.67 -15.84 -9.34
C PHE A 377 1.38 -15.56 -8.57
N LEU A 378 0.27 -15.47 -9.30
CA LEU A 378 -1.09 -15.39 -8.76
C LEU A 378 -1.78 -16.73 -8.93
N LEU A 379 -2.63 -17.09 -7.97
CA LEU A 379 -3.45 -18.30 -8.00
C LEU A 379 -4.92 -17.91 -7.84
N GLY A 380 -5.79 -18.58 -8.60
CA GLY A 380 -7.22 -18.27 -8.60
C GLY A 380 -7.60 -17.15 -9.57
N LEU A 381 -6.85 -17.00 -10.65
CA LEU A 381 -7.13 -16.03 -11.71
C LEU A 381 -8.41 -16.39 -12.48
N PRO A 382 -9.13 -15.41 -13.06
CA PRO A 382 -10.22 -15.68 -13.97
C PRO A 382 -9.80 -16.63 -15.10
N SER A 383 -10.62 -17.66 -15.35
CA SER A 383 -10.39 -18.71 -16.36
C SER A 383 -9.18 -19.62 -16.10
N GLU A 384 -8.58 -19.57 -14.92
CA GLU A 384 -7.46 -20.46 -14.55
C GLU A 384 -7.91 -21.91 -14.43
N SER A 385 -7.17 -22.81 -15.07
CA SER A 385 -7.41 -24.26 -15.11
C SER A 385 -6.24 -25.06 -14.53
N GLU A 386 -6.38 -26.37 -14.42
CA GLU A 386 -5.30 -27.26 -13.99
C GLU A 386 -4.12 -27.30 -14.98
N VAL A 387 -4.39 -27.01 -16.28
CA VAL A 387 -3.33 -26.87 -17.28
C VAL A 387 -2.44 -25.67 -16.98
N ASP A 388 -3.02 -24.56 -16.52
CA ASP A 388 -2.28 -23.34 -16.17
C ASP A 388 -1.44 -23.53 -14.90
N ILE A 389 -1.96 -24.33 -13.94
CA ILE A 389 -1.20 -24.73 -12.75
C ILE A 389 0.01 -25.60 -13.14
N GLN A 390 -0.18 -26.56 -14.06
CA GLN A 390 0.91 -27.37 -14.59
C GLN A 390 1.95 -26.53 -15.35
N ALA A 391 1.50 -25.48 -16.06
CA ALA A 391 2.38 -24.59 -16.79
C ALA A 391 3.34 -23.80 -15.86
N ILE A 392 2.92 -23.45 -14.63
CA ILE A 392 3.83 -22.85 -13.63
C ILE A 392 4.97 -23.84 -13.29
N ILE A 393 4.62 -25.11 -13.07
CA ILE A 393 5.59 -26.16 -12.72
C ILE A 393 6.58 -26.37 -13.89
N ASN A 394 6.06 -26.44 -15.11
CA ASN A 394 6.87 -26.67 -16.31
C ASN A 394 7.84 -25.50 -16.54
N LEU A 395 7.36 -24.26 -16.49
CA LEU A 395 8.20 -23.07 -16.63
C LEU A 395 9.35 -23.05 -15.61
N LEU A 396 9.08 -23.40 -14.35
CA LEU A 396 10.11 -23.41 -13.31
C LEU A 396 11.09 -24.60 -13.46
N LYS A 397 10.69 -25.72 -14.09
CA LYS A 397 11.60 -26.80 -14.46
C LYS A 397 12.53 -26.37 -15.60
N GLU A 398 11.98 -25.77 -16.67
CA GLU A 398 12.78 -25.23 -17.77
C GLU A 398 13.80 -24.18 -17.27
N LEU A 399 13.42 -23.34 -16.31
CA LEU A 399 14.33 -22.39 -15.65
C LEU A 399 15.42 -23.09 -14.81
N ASP A 400 15.12 -24.23 -14.16
CA ASP A 400 16.12 -25.03 -13.41
C ASP A 400 17.15 -25.67 -14.35
N GLU A 401 16.74 -26.06 -15.58
CA GLU A 401 17.61 -26.65 -16.61
C GLU A 401 18.68 -25.65 -17.12
N ILE A 402 18.48 -24.34 -16.98
CA ILE A 402 19.49 -23.32 -17.27
C ILE A 402 20.75 -23.50 -16.40
N GLY A 403 20.60 -24.09 -15.21
CA GLY A 403 21.74 -24.39 -14.34
C GLY A 403 21.86 -23.54 -13.07
N PHE A 404 20.86 -22.73 -12.73
CA PHE A 404 20.86 -21.91 -11.52
C PHE A 404 21.23 -22.70 -10.25
N GLU A 405 21.91 -22.05 -9.33
CA GLU A 405 22.26 -22.62 -8.03
C GLU A 405 21.00 -22.95 -7.19
N ARG A 406 21.17 -23.84 -6.23
CA ARG A 406 20.09 -24.24 -5.33
C ARG A 406 19.46 -23.03 -4.62
N GLY A 407 18.16 -22.83 -4.82
CA GLY A 407 17.40 -21.76 -4.19
C GLY A 407 17.62 -20.36 -4.80
N ALA A 408 18.24 -20.26 -5.98
CA ALA A 408 18.43 -19.02 -6.71
C ALA A 408 17.12 -18.45 -7.25
N LEU A 409 16.15 -19.31 -7.59
CA LEU A 409 14.82 -18.93 -8.04
C LEU A 409 13.88 -18.81 -6.83
N LYS A 410 13.68 -17.59 -6.34
CA LYS A 410 12.82 -17.31 -5.17
C LYS A 410 11.38 -17.12 -5.65
N VAL A 411 10.51 -18.09 -5.37
CA VAL A 411 9.13 -18.10 -5.87
C VAL A 411 8.16 -17.70 -4.76
N ASN A 412 7.29 -16.72 -5.06
CA ASN A 412 6.15 -16.32 -4.24
C ASN A 412 4.86 -16.60 -5.00
N ILE A 413 3.90 -17.26 -4.35
CA ILE A 413 2.58 -17.54 -4.89
C ILE A 413 1.56 -16.89 -3.96
N ASN A 414 0.74 -15.99 -4.51
CA ASN A 414 -0.28 -15.28 -3.78
C ASN A 414 -1.66 -15.55 -4.38
N PRO A 415 -2.73 -15.57 -3.59
CA PRO A 415 -4.07 -15.63 -4.14
C PRO A 415 -4.40 -14.33 -4.87
N PHE A 416 -5.14 -14.43 -5.96
CA PHE A 416 -5.70 -13.28 -6.65
C PHE A 416 -6.73 -12.57 -5.76
N ILE A 417 -6.59 -11.27 -5.58
CA ILE A 417 -7.52 -10.41 -4.83
C ILE A 417 -8.19 -9.44 -5.81
N PRO A 418 -9.50 -9.55 -6.04
CA PRO A 418 -10.21 -8.61 -6.90
C PRO A 418 -10.24 -7.21 -6.28
N LYS A 419 -10.17 -6.19 -7.13
CA LYS A 419 -10.17 -4.77 -6.75
C LYS A 419 -11.22 -4.03 -7.55
N LEU A 420 -12.03 -3.19 -6.88
CA LEU A 420 -13.01 -2.33 -7.56
C LEU A 420 -12.35 -1.49 -8.65
N ASN A 421 -13.14 -1.10 -9.64
CA ASN A 421 -12.71 -0.28 -10.76
C ASN A 421 -11.54 -0.89 -11.59
N THR A 422 -11.39 -2.22 -11.54
CA THR A 422 -10.55 -3.00 -12.45
C THR A 422 -11.42 -3.97 -13.26
N PRO A 423 -11.00 -4.42 -14.46
CA PRO A 423 -11.77 -5.38 -15.25
C PRO A 423 -12.10 -6.70 -14.52
N TYR A 424 -11.28 -7.08 -13.53
CA TYR A 424 -11.50 -8.30 -12.73
C TYR A 424 -12.06 -8.01 -11.34
N GLY A 425 -12.59 -6.81 -11.12
CA GLY A 425 -13.08 -6.37 -9.81
C GLY A 425 -14.28 -7.17 -9.28
N ASN A 426 -15.08 -7.79 -10.15
CA ASN A 426 -16.22 -8.62 -9.76
C ASN A 426 -15.93 -10.13 -9.72
N PHE A 427 -14.70 -10.56 -9.98
CA PHE A 427 -14.35 -11.99 -9.98
C PHE A 427 -14.07 -12.48 -8.57
N VAL A 428 -15.11 -12.88 -7.85
CA VAL A 428 -15.05 -13.25 -6.42
C VAL A 428 -15.36 -14.72 -6.14
N ILE A 429 -15.54 -15.54 -7.18
CA ILE A 429 -15.96 -16.95 -7.05
C ILE A 429 -15.10 -17.76 -6.06
N ASN A 430 -13.82 -17.46 -5.97
CA ASN A 430 -12.88 -18.12 -5.07
C ASN A 430 -13.19 -17.89 -3.58
N TYR A 431 -14.01 -16.89 -3.25
CA TYR A 431 -14.27 -16.42 -1.89
C TYR A 431 -15.76 -16.53 -1.49
N LEU A 432 -16.58 -17.16 -2.33
CA LEU A 432 -18.00 -17.36 -2.03
C LEU A 432 -18.24 -18.37 -0.91
N ASN A 433 -17.26 -19.22 -0.60
CA ASN A 433 -17.33 -20.16 0.52
C ASN A 433 -16.05 -20.12 1.35
N ASP A 434 -16.06 -20.80 2.52
CA ASP A 434 -14.96 -20.78 3.49
C ASP A 434 -14.05 -22.01 3.42
N ASN A 435 -14.37 -23.02 2.61
CA ASN A 435 -13.56 -24.24 2.55
C ASN A 435 -12.36 -24.11 1.62
N PHE A 436 -12.42 -23.24 0.59
CA PHE A 436 -11.35 -22.96 -0.36
C PHE A 436 -10.73 -24.21 -1.01
N GLU A 437 -11.47 -25.31 -1.12
CA GLU A 437 -10.93 -26.63 -1.49
C GLU A 437 -10.09 -26.61 -2.76
N LEU A 438 -10.59 -26.01 -3.82
CA LEU A 438 -9.89 -25.92 -5.11
C LEU A 438 -8.56 -25.18 -4.95
N LEU A 439 -8.55 -24.01 -4.32
CA LEU A 439 -7.34 -23.22 -4.14
C LEU A 439 -6.34 -23.91 -3.21
N ILE A 440 -6.81 -24.52 -2.12
CA ILE A 440 -5.96 -25.30 -1.21
C ILE A 440 -5.29 -26.45 -1.95
N SER A 441 -6.06 -27.21 -2.75
CA SER A 441 -5.54 -28.33 -3.57
C SER A 441 -4.46 -27.85 -4.54
N ARG A 442 -4.70 -26.75 -5.26
CA ARG A 442 -3.72 -26.14 -6.17
C ARG A 442 -2.47 -25.67 -5.47
N PHE A 443 -2.59 -24.97 -4.34
CA PHE A 443 -1.45 -24.56 -3.51
C PHE A 443 -0.63 -25.75 -3.03
N GLN A 444 -1.29 -26.81 -2.56
CA GLN A 444 -0.62 -28.02 -2.07
C GLN A 444 0.12 -28.71 -3.21
N ARG A 445 -0.51 -28.84 -4.40
CA ARG A 445 0.12 -29.40 -5.59
C ARG A 445 1.36 -28.60 -6.00
N LEU A 446 1.24 -27.27 -6.14
CA LEU A 446 2.38 -26.40 -6.45
C LEU A 446 3.49 -26.54 -5.40
N THR A 447 3.15 -26.49 -4.12
CA THR A 447 4.13 -26.62 -3.04
C THR A 447 4.87 -27.95 -3.10
N LYS A 448 4.16 -29.06 -3.37
CA LYS A 448 4.72 -30.40 -3.47
C LYS A 448 5.68 -30.51 -4.65
N GLU A 449 5.25 -30.05 -5.84
CA GLU A 449 6.05 -30.18 -7.06
C GLU A 449 7.24 -29.20 -7.10
N LEU A 450 7.05 -27.95 -6.67
CA LEU A 450 8.11 -26.94 -6.69
C LEU A 450 9.23 -27.21 -5.69
N LYS A 451 8.96 -27.90 -4.57
CA LYS A 451 9.99 -28.34 -3.62
C LYS A 451 10.96 -29.37 -4.23
N LYS A 452 10.60 -30.07 -5.32
CA LYS A 452 11.46 -31.04 -6.00
C LYS A 452 12.45 -30.36 -6.96
N ILE A 453 12.20 -29.11 -7.35
CA ILE A 453 13.04 -28.35 -8.28
C ILE A 453 14.20 -27.72 -7.50
N ARG A 454 15.43 -28.06 -7.86
CA ARG A 454 16.66 -27.71 -7.11
C ARG A 454 16.85 -26.21 -6.96
N ALA A 455 16.69 -25.45 -8.05
CA ALA A 455 16.90 -24.01 -8.05
C ALA A 455 15.77 -23.23 -7.34
N VAL A 456 14.61 -23.84 -7.09
CA VAL A 456 13.44 -23.15 -6.50
C VAL A 456 13.54 -23.07 -4.98
N LYS A 457 13.33 -21.87 -4.45
CA LYS A 457 13.05 -21.59 -3.03
C LYS A 457 11.66 -20.98 -2.91
N LEU A 458 10.70 -21.78 -2.47
CA LEU A 458 9.32 -21.32 -2.28
C LEU A 458 9.19 -20.53 -0.97
N LYS A 459 8.56 -19.36 -1.05
CA LYS A 459 8.19 -18.51 0.08
C LYS A 459 6.68 -18.31 0.06
N THR A 460 5.94 -19.15 0.74
CA THR A 460 4.47 -19.04 0.82
C THR A 460 4.02 -19.44 2.24
N PRO A 461 3.20 -18.61 2.90
CA PRO A 461 2.56 -18.96 4.17
C PRO A 461 1.66 -20.20 4.02
N PRO A 462 1.20 -20.80 5.14
CA PRO A 462 0.24 -21.90 5.09
C PRO A 462 -1.00 -21.52 4.28
N PRO A 463 -1.44 -22.33 3.28
CA PRO A 463 -2.47 -21.94 2.32
C PRO A 463 -3.80 -21.54 2.97
N LYS A 464 -4.24 -22.26 3.99
CA LYS A 464 -5.51 -22.01 4.67
C LYS A 464 -5.57 -20.62 5.32
N GLU A 465 -4.50 -20.22 6.01
CA GLU A 465 -4.44 -18.90 6.65
C GLU A 465 -4.29 -17.77 5.61
N LEU A 466 -3.53 -18.03 4.54
CA LEU A 466 -3.38 -17.10 3.44
C LEU A 466 -4.74 -16.83 2.74
N LEU A 467 -5.54 -17.88 2.51
CA LEU A 467 -6.85 -17.76 1.85
C LEU A 467 -7.92 -17.12 2.74
N LYS A 468 -7.90 -17.39 4.05
CA LYS A 468 -8.73 -16.66 5.01
C LYS A 468 -8.44 -15.16 5.00
N SER A 469 -7.14 -14.80 5.05
CA SER A 469 -6.69 -13.42 4.93
C SER A 469 -7.11 -12.79 3.60
N ALA A 470 -7.02 -13.54 2.49
CA ALA A 470 -7.42 -13.09 1.16
C ALA A 470 -8.95 -12.86 1.05
N LYS A 471 -9.78 -13.70 1.68
CA LYS A 471 -11.24 -13.48 1.75
C LYS A 471 -11.58 -12.20 2.49
N LEU A 472 -10.97 -11.96 3.66
CA LEU A 472 -11.16 -10.71 4.40
C LEU A 472 -10.73 -9.50 3.56
N GLN A 473 -9.56 -9.58 2.93
CA GLN A 473 -9.06 -8.53 2.07
C GLN A 473 -10.00 -8.25 0.89
N THR A 474 -10.55 -9.30 0.26
CA THR A 474 -11.54 -9.19 -0.81
C THR A 474 -12.80 -8.47 -0.32
N LEU A 475 -13.36 -8.90 0.81
CA LEU A 475 -14.55 -8.29 1.38
C LEU A 475 -14.33 -6.81 1.72
N PHE A 476 -13.19 -6.47 2.32
CA PHE A 476 -12.87 -5.09 2.67
C PHE A 476 -12.58 -4.23 1.44
N SER A 477 -11.98 -4.81 0.40
CA SER A 477 -11.73 -4.12 -0.88
C SER A 477 -13.02 -3.79 -1.64
N LEU A 478 -14.01 -4.70 -1.60
CA LEU A 478 -15.23 -4.62 -2.40
C LEU A 478 -16.47 -4.18 -1.58
N GLY A 479 -16.27 -3.85 -0.29
CA GLY A 479 -17.35 -3.57 0.64
C GLY A 479 -18.05 -2.24 0.41
N ASP A 480 -19.31 -2.15 0.82
CA ASP A 480 -20.05 -0.89 0.96
C ASP A 480 -20.04 -0.41 2.43
N THR A 481 -20.89 0.56 2.74
CA THR A 481 -21.01 1.14 4.10
C THR A 481 -21.46 0.14 5.16
N THR A 482 -22.06 -1.00 4.78
CA THR A 482 -22.48 -2.03 5.74
C THR A 482 -21.27 -2.75 6.35
N ILE A 483 -20.19 -2.86 5.56
CA ILE A 483 -18.95 -3.50 6.00
C ILE A 483 -18.27 -2.75 7.15
N SER A 484 -18.52 -1.45 7.32
CA SER A 484 -17.99 -0.71 8.48
C SER A 484 -18.39 -1.32 9.81
N LYS A 485 -19.64 -1.80 9.95
CA LYS A 485 -20.11 -2.45 11.17
C LYS A 485 -19.41 -3.80 11.39
N ILE A 486 -19.25 -4.56 10.31
CA ILE A 486 -18.57 -5.87 10.35
C ILE A 486 -17.11 -5.71 10.78
N ILE A 487 -16.40 -4.70 10.25
CA ILE A 487 -15.00 -4.44 10.64
C ILE A 487 -14.89 -4.07 12.12
N ILE A 488 -15.81 -3.25 12.64
CA ILE A 488 -15.82 -2.84 14.05
C ILE A 488 -16.08 -4.05 14.94
N GLU A 489 -17.11 -4.83 14.66
CA GLU A 489 -17.46 -6.04 15.43
C GLU A 489 -16.33 -7.09 15.36
N TYR A 490 -15.78 -7.33 14.17
CA TYR A 490 -14.61 -8.18 13.97
C TYR A 490 -13.42 -7.76 14.85
N TYR A 491 -13.15 -6.45 14.92
CA TYR A 491 -12.09 -5.91 15.77
C TYR A 491 -12.40 -6.13 17.24
N GLN A 492 -13.60 -5.80 17.70
CA GLN A 492 -14.02 -5.91 19.09
C GLN A 492 -13.99 -7.35 19.60
N ASN A 493 -14.27 -8.32 18.74
CA ASN A 493 -14.22 -9.75 19.06
C ASN A 493 -12.79 -10.33 19.10
N GLY A 494 -11.72 -9.61 18.63
CA GLY A 494 -10.34 -10.06 18.72
C GLY A 494 -9.56 -10.12 17.42
N ALA A 495 -10.17 -9.75 16.29
CA ALA A 495 -9.56 -9.58 14.97
C ALA A 495 -8.90 -10.84 14.36
N LYS A 496 -9.38 -12.04 14.70
CA LYS A 496 -9.04 -13.32 14.05
C LYS A 496 -10.14 -13.71 13.07
N TYR A 497 -9.88 -14.65 12.18
CA TYR A 497 -10.90 -15.10 11.22
C TYR A 497 -12.14 -15.68 11.88
N THR A 498 -12.00 -16.41 12.99
CA THR A 498 -13.12 -16.88 13.81
C THR A 498 -13.98 -15.75 14.38
N ASP A 499 -13.34 -14.62 14.70
CA ASP A 499 -14.01 -13.44 15.24
C ASP A 499 -14.78 -12.70 14.15
N PHE A 500 -14.31 -12.79 12.90
CA PHE A 500 -15.06 -12.35 11.73
C PHE A 500 -16.33 -13.19 11.53
N GLN A 501 -16.25 -14.51 11.67
CA GLN A 501 -17.41 -15.40 11.58
C GLN A 501 -18.42 -15.15 12.72
N LEU A 502 -17.94 -14.77 13.91
CA LEU A 502 -18.80 -14.31 15.00
C LEU A 502 -19.50 -12.99 14.65
N ALA A 503 -18.78 -12.04 14.06
CA ALA A 503 -19.35 -10.77 13.61
C ALA A 503 -20.42 -10.96 12.52
N GLU A 504 -20.20 -11.89 11.57
CA GLU A 504 -21.23 -12.26 10.59
C GLU A 504 -22.51 -12.75 11.27
N LYS A 505 -22.35 -13.62 12.26
CA LYS A 505 -23.50 -14.19 12.98
C LYS A 505 -24.23 -13.15 13.83
N SER A 506 -23.51 -12.31 14.60
CA SER A 506 -24.11 -11.31 15.48
C SER A 506 -24.84 -10.20 14.72
N LEU A 507 -24.38 -9.87 13.52
CA LEU A 507 -24.94 -8.81 12.66
C LEU A 507 -25.87 -9.35 11.55
N GLU A 508 -26.21 -10.65 11.59
CA GLU A 508 -27.02 -11.31 10.55
C GLU A 508 -26.52 -11.03 9.12
N PHE A 509 -25.19 -10.93 8.97
CA PHE A 509 -24.54 -10.65 7.71
C PHE A 509 -23.96 -11.93 7.08
N SER A 510 -24.04 -12.07 5.77
CA SER A 510 -23.41 -13.16 5.02
C SER A 510 -22.44 -12.60 3.98
N SER A 511 -21.14 -12.79 4.19
CA SER A 511 -20.12 -12.43 3.20
C SER A 511 -20.31 -13.17 1.88
N THR A 512 -20.77 -14.41 1.91
CA THR A 512 -21.12 -15.22 0.71
C THR A 512 -22.20 -14.52 -0.11
N ASN A 513 -23.32 -14.15 0.51
CA ASN A 513 -24.41 -13.46 -0.19
C ASN A 513 -23.99 -12.07 -0.69
N TYR A 514 -23.20 -11.37 0.12
CA TYR A 514 -22.68 -10.06 -0.28
C TYR A 514 -21.75 -10.15 -1.50
N LEU A 515 -20.77 -11.05 -1.46
CA LEU A 515 -19.87 -11.28 -2.60
C LEU A 515 -20.61 -11.83 -3.82
N GLY A 516 -21.68 -12.61 -3.63
CA GLY A 516 -22.57 -13.03 -4.71
C GLY A 516 -23.15 -11.85 -5.50
N LYS A 517 -23.64 -10.80 -4.81
CA LYS A 517 -24.10 -9.56 -5.45
C LYS A 517 -23.00 -8.85 -6.24
N ILE A 518 -21.76 -8.83 -5.72
CA ILE A 518 -20.61 -8.28 -6.46
C ILE A 518 -20.36 -9.07 -7.75
N GLN A 519 -20.44 -10.39 -7.68
CA GLN A 519 -20.27 -11.25 -8.87
C GLN A 519 -21.37 -11.00 -9.91
N GLU A 520 -22.57 -10.70 -9.48
CA GLU A 520 -23.73 -10.34 -10.32
C GLU A 520 -23.66 -8.91 -10.88
N GLY A 521 -22.63 -8.13 -10.50
CA GLY A 521 -22.37 -6.80 -11.06
C GLY A 521 -22.67 -5.62 -10.13
N TYR A 522 -22.96 -5.86 -8.84
CA TYR A 522 -23.06 -4.77 -7.87
C TYR A 522 -21.71 -4.07 -7.71
N ILE A 523 -21.67 -2.77 -7.87
CA ILE A 523 -20.46 -1.94 -7.73
C ILE A 523 -20.74 -0.88 -6.65
N PRO A 524 -20.23 -1.04 -5.44
CA PRO A 524 -20.49 -0.12 -4.34
C PRO A 524 -19.86 1.27 -4.52
N TRP A 525 -18.71 1.34 -5.19
CA TRP A 525 -17.97 2.58 -5.40
C TRP A 525 -17.40 2.67 -6.83
N LYS A 526 -17.55 3.84 -7.46
CA LYS A 526 -16.94 4.16 -8.77
C LYS A 526 -16.02 5.37 -8.64
N ILE A 527 -14.84 5.28 -9.27
CA ILE A 527 -13.82 6.35 -9.29
C ILE A 527 -14.01 7.21 -10.55
#